data_2fa88be9b4c7bcbb4e12ece632412e40
#
_entry.id   2fa88be9b4c7bcbb4e12ece632412e40
#
_cell.length_a   1.000
_cell.length_b   1.000
_cell.length_c   1.000
_cell.angle_alpha   90.00
_cell.angle_beta   90.00
_cell.angle_gamma   90.00
#
_symmetry.space_group_name_H-M   'P 1'
#
loop_
_entity.id
_entity.type
_entity.pdbx_description
1 polymer ?
#
loop_
_entity_poly.entity_id
_entity_poly.type
_entity_poly.pdbx_seq_one_letter_code
_entity_poly.pdbx_strand_id
1 'polypeptide(L)'
;MDLNGPVNFLRRVLGFGKWSLSAYMKHKVKKAVEFISRFEEAVVREAHARGCEGVICGHIHTPDNRMIGGIHYMNDGDWVESCTALVEHFDGSFEIVDWKQKKPETVQLLVEEPAAPSPEHQTLIHLR
;
A
#
# COMPACT_ATOMS: atom_id res chain seq x y z
N MET A 1 -4.62 31.18 -1.72
CA MET A 1 -3.98 31.94 -2.81
C MET A 1 -4.57 31.42 -4.12
N ASP A 2 -5.30 32.26 -4.84
CA ASP A 2 -6.01 31.81 -6.05
C ASP A 2 -5.07 31.83 -7.25
N LEU A 3 -4.54 30.68 -7.62
CA LEU A 3 -3.63 30.51 -8.76
C LEU A 3 -4.33 30.60 -10.12
N ASN A 4 -5.66 30.61 -10.15
CA ASN A 4 -6.43 30.67 -11.41
C ASN A 4 -6.36 32.06 -12.08
N GLY A 5 -6.23 33.14 -11.29
CA GLY A 5 -6.17 34.51 -11.79
C GLY A 5 -4.98 34.75 -12.73
N PRO A 6 -3.74 34.59 -12.26
CA PRO A 6 -2.56 34.84 -13.09
C PRO A 6 -2.42 33.89 -14.28
N VAL A 7 -2.79 32.62 -14.12
CA VAL A 7 -2.76 31.65 -15.21
C VAL A 7 -3.76 32.01 -16.33
N ASN A 8 -4.98 32.40 -15.96
CA ASN A 8 -5.99 32.80 -16.94
C ASN A 8 -5.66 34.12 -17.63
N PHE A 9 -5.01 35.08 -16.92
CA PHE A 9 -4.51 36.29 -17.51
C PHE A 9 -3.45 36.01 -18.59
N LEU A 10 -2.45 35.19 -18.28
CA LEU A 10 -1.40 34.82 -19.23
C LEU A 10 -1.96 34.10 -20.48
N ARG A 11 -2.92 33.18 -20.27
CA ARG A 11 -3.61 32.47 -21.38
C ARG A 11 -4.45 33.41 -22.25
N ARG A 12 -5.08 34.43 -21.65
CA ARG A 12 -5.85 35.44 -22.39
C ARG A 12 -4.94 36.28 -23.30
N VAL A 13 -3.75 36.63 -22.81
CA VAL A 13 -2.73 37.34 -23.60
C VAL A 13 -2.22 36.47 -24.75
N LEU A 14 -2.12 35.13 -24.54
CA LEU A 14 -1.66 34.15 -25.53
C LEU A 14 -2.79 33.64 -26.43
N GLY A 15 -4.03 34.18 -26.35
CA GLY A 15 -5.16 33.78 -27.20
C GLY A 15 -5.79 32.43 -26.83
N PHE A 16 -5.46 31.83 -25.69
CA PHE A 16 -6.07 30.57 -25.22
C PHE A 16 -7.33 30.84 -24.38
N GLY A 17 -8.37 30.02 -24.54
CA GLY A 17 -9.62 30.14 -23.76
C GLY A 17 -9.44 30.00 -22.25
N LYS A 18 -10.44 30.44 -21.46
CA LYS A 18 -10.44 30.32 -20.00
C LYS A 18 -10.25 28.86 -19.58
N TRP A 19 -9.27 28.59 -18.73
CA TRP A 19 -8.99 27.29 -18.14
C TRP A 19 -9.07 27.38 -16.61
N SER A 20 -9.68 26.40 -15.99
CA SER A 20 -9.77 26.29 -14.55
C SER A 20 -9.01 25.07 -14.07
N LEU A 21 -7.90 25.29 -13.36
CA LEU A 21 -7.12 24.22 -12.72
C LEU A 21 -8.00 23.41 -11.75
N SER A 22 -8.87 24.10 -11.00
CA SER A 22 -9.77 23.44 -10.06
C SER A 22 -10.79 22.52 -10.76
N ALA A 23 -11.35 22.91 -11.90
CA ALA A 23 -12.25 22.07 -12.68
C ALA A 23 -11.53 20.85 -13.27
N TYR A 24 -10.32 21.03 -13.76
CA TYR A 24 -9.48 19.93 -14.24
C TYR A 24 -9.15 18.93 -13.13
N MET A 25 -8.74 19.41 -11.95
CA MET A 25 -8.44 18.55 -10.81
C MET A 25 -9.67 17.79 -10.32
N LYS A 26 -10.85 18.47 -10.21
CA LYS A 26 -12.11 17.80 -9.85
C LYS A 26 -12.45 16.67 -10.84
N HIS A 27 -12.26 16.90 -12.13
CA HIS A 27 -12.53 15.86 -13.14
C HIS A 27 -11.58 14.67 -13.02
N LYS A 28 -10.29 14.91 -12.74
CA LYS A 28 -9.30 13.85 -12.51
C LYS A 28 -9.63 13.01 -11.28
N VAL A 29 -9.95 13.67 -10.16
CA VAL A 29 -10.35 12.99 -8.91
C VAL A 29 -11.61 12.15 -9.13
N LYS A 30 -12.64 12.71 -9.79
CA LYS A 30 -13.87 11.97 -10.09
C LYS A 30 -13.59 10.69 -10.88
N LYS A 31 -12.76 10.77 -11.94
CA LYS A 31 -12.39 9.58 -12.72
C LYS A 31 -11.64 8.53 -11.92
N ALA A 32 -10.75 8.95 -11.02
CA ALA A 32 -10.02 8.05 -10.15
C ALA A 32 -10.97 7.31 -9.19
N VAL A 33 -11.90 8.04 -8.55
CA VAL A 33 -12.92 7.45 -7.68
C VAL A 33 -13.83 6.47 -8.43
N GLU A 34 -14.29 6.83 -9.62
CA GLU A 34 -15.11 5.94 -10.47
C GLU A 34 -14.34 4.67 -10.87
N PHE A 35 -13.06 4.77 -11.16
CA PHE A 35 -12.21 3.62 -11.47
C PHE A 35 -12.09 2.68 -10.26
N ILE A 36 -11.79 3.22 -9.08
CA ILE A 36 -11.68 2.46 -7.84
C ILE A 36 -13.00 1.71 -7.55
N SER A 37 -14.15 2.42 -7.57
CA SER A 37 -15.45 1.79 -7.33
C SER A 37 -15.77 0.65 -8.30
N ARG A 38 -15.49 0.83 -9.58
CA ARG A 38 -15.72 -0.23 -10.59
C ARG A 38 -14.81 -1.45 -10.38
N PHE A 39 -13.58 -1.22 -9.97
CA PHE A 39 -12.65 -2.29 -9.64
C PHE A 39 -13.15 -3.09 -8.43
N GLU A 40 -13.49 -2.42 -7.34
CA GLU A 40 -14.05 -3.04 -6.12
C GLU A 40 -15.31 -3.86 -6.42
N GLU A 41 -16.28 -3.28 -7.15
CA GLU A 41 -17.48 -3.98 -7.55
C GLU A 41 -17.20 -5.24 -8.39
N ALA A 42 -16.23 -5.16 -9.31
CA ALA A 42 -15.86 -6.30 -10.13
C ALA A 42 -15.23 -7.42 -9.31
N VAL A 43 -14.32 -7.09 -8.40
CA VAL A 43 -13.63 -8.03 -7.53
C VAL A 43 -14.62 -8.70 -6.55
N VAL A 44 -15.49 -7.93 -5.93
CA VAL A 44 -16.51 -8.44 -5.01
C VAL A 44 -17.51 -9.35 -5.73
N ARG A 45 -17.95 -8.98 -6.93
CA ARG A 45 -18.84 -9.84 -7.75
C ARG A 45 -18.18 -11.17 -8.10
N GLU A 46 -16.88 -11.15 -8.44
CA GLU A 46 -16.12 -12.37 -8.74
C GLU A 46 -15.98 -13.25 -7.50
N ALA A 47 -15.70 -12.67 -6.34
CA ALA A 47 -15.65 -13.38 -5.06
C ALA A 47 -16.98 -14.06 -4.74
N HIS A 48 -18.10 -13.36 -4.91
CA HIS A 48 -19.45 -13.94 -4.77
C HIS A 48 -19.69 -15.10 -5.74
N ALA A 49 -19.33 -14.94 -7.00
CA ALA A 49 -19.52 -15.98 -8.03
C ALA A 49 -18.74 -17.27 -7.71
N ARG A 50 -17.62 -17.13 -7.00
CA ARG A 50 -16.79 -18.26 -6.56
C ARG A 50 -17.14 -18.79 -5.17
N GLY A 51 -18.10 -18.22 -4.48
CA GLY A 51 -18.50 -18.62 -3.14
C GLY A 51 -17.45 -18.30 -2.07
N CYS A 52 -16.63 -17.27 -2.28
CA CYS A 52 -15.64 -16.82 -1.31
C CYS A 52 -16.28 -15.85 -0.31
N GLU A 53 -15.84 -15.91 0.94
CA GLU A 53 -16.26 -15.00 2.00
C GLU A 53 -15.43 -13.70 2.04
N GLY A 54 -14.22 -13.74 1.45
CA GLY A 54 -13.31 -12.61 1.39
C GLY A 54 -12.45 -12.63 0.13
N VAL A 55 -11.80 -11.51 -0.15
CA VAL A 55 -10.88 -11.34 -1.27
C VAL A 55 -9.75 -10.39 -0.89
N ILE A 56 -8.53 -10.80 -1.21
CA ILE A 56 -7.33 -9.99 -1.09
C ILE A 56 -6.88 -9.60 -2.49
N CYS A 57 -6.62 -8.32 -2.71
CA CYS A 57 -6.16 -7.78 -3.98
C CYS A 57 -5.20 -6.59 -3.77
N GLY A 58 -4.55 -6.19 -4.84
CA GLY A 58 -3.72 -4.98 -4.93
C GLY A 58 -4.12 -4.15 -6.14
N HIS A 59 -3.16 -3.65 -6.90
CA HIS A 59 -3.27 -2.99 -8.20
C HIS A 59 -3.75 -1.54 -8.18
N ILE A 60 -4.73 -1.17 -7.37
CA ILE A 60 -5.26 0.20 -7.33
C ILE A 60 -4.51 1.13 -6.38
N HIS A 61 -3.48 0.63 -5.69
CA HIS A 61 -2.62 1.37 -4.75
C HIS A 61 -3.40 2.11 -3.64
N THR A 62 -4.60 1.62 -3.35
CA THR A 62 -5.48 2.21 -2.32
C THR A 62 -5.73 1.16 -1.25
N PRO A 63 -5.02 1.22 -0.11
CA PRO A 63 -5.17 0.24 0.96
C PRO A 63 -6.57 0.34 1.57
N ASP A 64 -7.21 -0.81 1.74
CA ASP A 64 -8.55 -0.89 2.32
C ASP A 64 -8.80 -2.26 2.98
N ASN A 65 -9.58 -2.27 4.05
CA ASN A 65 -9.98 -3.47 4.78
C ASN A 65 -11.39 -3.26 5.33
N ARG A 66 -12.40 -3.67 4.57
CA ARG A 66 -13.83 -3.45 4.91
C ARG A 66 -14.76 -4.47 4.29
N MET A 67 -15.97 -4.51 4.76
CA MET A 67 -17.05 -5.32 4.16
C MET A 67 -17.71 -4.58 2.99
N ILE A 68 -17.80 -5.25 1.85
CA ILE A 68 -18.53 -4.77 0.66
C ILE A 68 -19.49 -5.87 0.22
N GLY A 69 -20.79 -5.62 0.28
CA GLY A 69 -21.80 -6.57 -0.19
C GLY A 69 -21.71 -7.95 0.46
N GLY A 70 -21.26 -8.06 1.71
CA GLY A 70 -21.11 -9.32 2.42
C GLY A 70 -19.77 -10.03 2.19
N ILE A 71 -18.90 -9.50 1.34
CA ILE A 71 -17.53 -9.99 1.12
C ILE A 71 -16.56 -9.14 1.93
N HIS A 72 -15.61 -9.79 2.60
CA HIS A 72 -14.48 -9.11 3.24
C HIS A 72 -13.47 -8.70 2.16
N TYR A 73 -13.56 -7.44 1.74
CA TYR A 73 -12.66 -6.85 0.75
C TYR A 73 -11.41 -6.30 1.43
N MET A 74 -10.25 -6.72 0.94
CA MET A 74 -8.96 -6.27 1.44
C MET A 74 -8.06 -5.90 0.27
N ASN A 75 -7.42 -4.72 0.36
CA ASN A 75 -6.42 -4.25 -0.59
C ASN A 75 -5.16 -3.87 0.19
N ASP A 76 -4.02 -4.45 -0.16
CA ASP A 76 -2.75 -4.24 0.53
C ASP A 76 -2.13 -2.86 0.27
N GLY A 77 -2.65 -2.13 -0.73
CA GLY A 77 -2.08 -0.87 -1.18
C GLY A 77 -0.84 -1.07 -2.04
N ASP A 78 0.22 -0.38 -1.70
CA ASP A 78 1.52 -0.48 -2.36
C ASP A 78 2.68 -0.09 -1.43
N TRP A 79 3.89 -0.48 -1.81
CA TRP A 79 5.09 -0.20 -1.01
C TRP A 79 5.81 1.09 -1.40
N VAL A 80 5.39 1.76 -2.48
CA VAL A 80 6.04 2.97 -3.03
C VAL A 80 5.35 4.24 -2.55
N GLU A 81 4.01 4.31 -2.70
CA GLU A 81 3.23 5.51 -2.39
C GLU A 81 2.60 5.44 -1.01
N SER A 82 1.81 4.40 -0.72
CA SER A 82 1.14 4.22 0.56
C SER A 82 2.07 3.67 1.64
N CYS A 83 3.06 2.84 1.28
CA CYS A 83 3.94 2.11 2.18
C CYS A 83 3.14 1.25 3.16
N THR A 84 2.16 0.54 2.65
CA THR A 84 1.27 -0.33 3.41
C THR A 84 1.49 -1.79 3.08
N ALA A 85 1.13 -2.66 4.02
CA ALA A 85 1.09 -4.10 3.85
C ALA A 85 -0.12 -4.67 4.58
N LEU A 86 -0.72 -5.71 4.02
CA LEU A 86 -1.75 -6.50 4.70
C LEU A 86 -1.07 -7.62 5.49
N VAL A 87 -1.41 -7.75 6.76
CA VAL A 87 -0.87 -8.76 7.68
C VAL A 87 -2.01 -9.61 8.19
N GLU A 88 -1.84 -10.93 8.13
CA GLU A 88 -2.70 -11.88 8.81
C GLU A 88 -2.08 -12.25 10.16
N HIS A 89 -2.84 -12.09 11.24
CA HIS A 89 -2.44 -12.45 12.58
C HIS A 89 -2.72 -13.94 12.85
N PHE A 90 -2.10 -14.49 13.89
CA PHE A 90 -2.27 -15.90 14.29
C PHE A 90 -3.71 -16.27 14.68
N ASP A 91 -4.55 -15.31 15.01
CA ASP A 91 -5.97 -15.48 15.30
C ASP A 91 -6.85 -15.41 14.04
N GLY A 92 -6.26 -15.22 12.86
CA GLY A 92 -6.95 -15.09 11.58
C GLY A 92 -7.50 -13.70 11.29
N SER A 93 -7.24 -12.71 12.12
CA SER A 93 -7.60 -11.33 11.84
C SER A 93 -6.63 -10.68 10.86
N PHE A 94 -7.12 -9.70 10.07
CA PHE A 94 -6.33 -8.97 9.10
C PHE A 94 -6.16 -7.51 9.49
N GLU A 95 -4.94 -7.00 9.35
CA GLU A 95 -4.59 -5.60 9.63
C GLU A 95 -3.83 -5.00 8.45
N ILE A 96 -4.18 -3.73 8.10
CA ILE A 96 -3.33 -2.93 7.22
C ILE A 96 -2.31 -2.19 8.07
N VAL A 97 -1.06 -2.52 7.88
CA VAL A 97 0.08 -1.89 8.53
C VAL A 97 0.58 -0.74 7.68
N ASP A 98 0.50 0.49 8.19
CA ASP A 98 1.10 1.68 7.58
C ASP A 98 2.52 1.88 8.16
N TRP A 99 3.53 1.58 7.34
CA TRP A 99 4.92 1.66 7.73
C TRP A 99 5.39 3.10 8.01
N LYS A 100 4.77 4.10 7.40
CA LYS A 100 5.11 5.52 7.64
C LYS A 100 4.71 5.98 9.04
N GLN A 101 3.69 5.36 9.62
CA GLN A 101 3.18 5.70 10.95
C GLN A 101 3.82 4.86 12.07
N LYS A 102 4.33 3.67 11.75
CA LYS A 102 5.12 2.90 12.71
C LYS A 102 6.47 3.61 12.87
N LYS A 103 6.67 4.31 14.01
CA LYS A 103 8.01 4.65 14.45
C LYS A 103 8.79 3.34 14.52
N PRO A 104 10.01 3.26 13.97
CA PRO A 104 10.82 2.06 14.12
C PRO A 104 11.06 1.86 15.62
N GLU A 105 10.30 0.99 16.26
CA GLU A 105 10.84 0.32 17.43
C GLU A 105 12.11 -0.34 16.93
N THR A 106 13.21 0.01 17.58
CA THR A 106 14.52 -0.56 17.28
C THR A 106 14.33 -2.06 17.20
N VAL A 107 14.31 -2.60 15.97
CA VAL A 107 14.40 -4.03 15.75
C VAL A 107 15.80 -4.38 16.27
N GLN A 108 15.91 -4.77 17.52
CA GLN A 108 17.06 -5.50 18.00
C GLN A 108 17.04 -6.80 17.20
N LEU A 109 17.76 -6.79 16.09
CA LEU A 109 18.21 -8.02 15.48
C LEU A 109 18.97 -8.73 16.58
N LEU A 110 18.36 -9.73 17.19
CA LEU A 110 19.06 -10.76 17.91
C LEU A 110 19.89 -11.49 16.85
N VAL A 111 21.03 -10.89 16.51
CA VAL A 111 22.12 -11.61 15.89
C VAL A 111 22.60 -12.53 17.01
N GLU A 112 22.09 -13.76 17.04
CA GLU A 112 22.74 -14.82 17.77
C GLU A 112 24.15 -14.90 17.17
N GLU A 113 25.12 -14.35 17.88
CA GLU A 113 26.52 -14.62 17.54
C GLU A 113 26.67 -16.16 17.52
N PRO A 114 27.19 -16.72 16.44
CA PRO A 114 27.46 -18.15 16.41
C PRO A 114 28.33 -18.46 17.64
N ALA A 115 27.86 -19.36 18.48
CA ALA A 115 28.54 -19.79 19.68
C ALA A 115 30.01 -20.08 19.31
N ALA A 116 30.95 -19.44 20.01
CA ALA A 116 32.37 -19.67 19.81
C ALA A 116 32.61 -21.18 19.94
N PRO A 117 33.41 -21.79 19.02
CA PRO A 117 33.68 -23.23 19.08
C PRO A 117 34.29 -23.57 20.44
N SER A 118 33.69 -24.55 21.12
CA SER A 118 34.17 -25.02 22.41
C SER A 118 35.64 -25.50 22.29
N PRO A 119 36.49 -25.28 23.31
CA PRO A 119 37.93 -25.52 23.24
C PRO A 119 38.33 -27.02 23.24
N GLU A 120 37.41 -27.94 23.00
CA GLU A 120 37.66 -29.40 23.20
C GLU A 120 38.17 -30.16 21.95
N HIS A 121 38.64 -29.50 20.89
CA HIS A 121 39.26 -30.20 19.77
C HIS A 121 40.59 -29.60 19.33
N GLN A 122 41.50 -29.41 20.29
CA GLN A 122 42.94 -29.31 19.95
C GLN A 122 43.54 -30.70 19.99
N THR A 123 43.36 -31.45 18.91
CA THR A 123 44.16 -32.66 18.68
C THR A 123 45.60 -32.28 18.40
N LEU A 124 46.48 -32.46 19.37
CA LEU A 124 47.92 -32.35 19.20
C LEU A 124 48.41 -33.40 18.21
N ILE A 125 48.75 -32.99 16.99
CA ILE A 125 49.45 -33.86 16.05
C ILE A 125 50.95 -33.74 16.43
N HIS A 126 51.45 -34.79 17.08
CA HIS A 126 52.89 -35.00 17.25
C HIS A 126 53.44 -35.60 15.97
N LEU A 127 54.23 -34.82 15.23
CA LEU A 127 55.08 -35.31 14.17
C LEU A 127 56.40 -35.80 14.78
N ARG A 128 56.74 -37.08 14.55
CA ARG A 128 58.08 -37.63 14.67
C ARG A 128 58.82 -37.46 13.38
#